data_5e88453787360f3d9874e06d7ed0ff65
#
_entry.id   5e88453787360f3d9874e06d7ed0ff65
#
_cell.length_a   1.000
_cell.length_b   1.000
_cell.length_c   1.000
_cell.angle_alpha   90.00
_cell.angle_beta   90.00
_cell.angle_gamma   90.00
#
_symmetry.space_group_name_H-M   'P 1'
#
loop_
_entity.id
_entity.type
_entity.pdbx_description
1 polymer ?
#
loop_
_entity_poly.entity_id
_entity_poly.type
_entity_poly.pdbx_seq_one_letter_code
_entity_poly.pdbx_strand_id
1 'polypeptide(L)'
;IMLKNNTIKSILVTISVIALLVPVRAEKNHNTQNNHESLGEELVEVEKYNPIPVIMHHIADAHEWHLFDYDGHAYSIPLPIILWTDNGLVTFLSSAFHHDDAGIHVVEKEGLNFVKIHGKIYQLEQGATQAVFNEDHHITNASRPVDLSITKNILSMLMSVIIILFVFLKTASYYSKNGAVAPKGIASFLEPIIVFVRDDIAKINIGEQK
;
A
#
# COMPACT_ATOMS: atom_id res chain seq x y z
N ILE A 1 -14.87 7.45 31.05
CA ILE A 1 -15.42 6.32 30.27
C ILE A 1 -14.40 5.21 30.37
N MET A 2 -14.67 4.23 31.25
CA MET A 2 -13.84 3.04 31.42
C MET A 2 -14.13 2.08 30.28
N LEU A 3 -13.32 2.08 29.23
CA LEU A 3 -13.28 0.96 28.27
C LEU A 3 -12.74 -0.26 29.03
N LYS A 4 -13.61 -1.25 29.26
CA LYS A 4 -13.28 -2.50 29.93
C LYS A 4 -12.13 -3.18 29.19
N ASN A 5 -11.12 -3.64 29.91
CA ASN A 5 -9.90 -4.32 29.41
C ASN A 5 -10.22 -5.47 28.39
N ASN A 6 -11.41 -6.03 28.45
CA ASN A 6 -11.92 -7.05 27.54
C ASN A 6 -12.27 -6.51 26.15
N THR A 7 -12.70 -5.25 26.05
CA THR A 7 -13.06 -4.63 24.75
C THR A 7 -11.82 -4.36 23.91
N ILE A 8 -10.72 -3.93 24.55
CA ILE A 8 -9.43 -3.71 23.87
C ILE A 8 -8.83 -5.04 23.39
N LYS A 9 -8.91 -6.09 24.22
CA LYS A 9 -8.49 -7.43 23.82
C LYS A 9 -9.33 -7.97 22.67
N SER A 10 -10.64 -7.74 22.69
CA SER A 10 -11.55 -8.13 21.62
C SER A 10 -11.23 -7.42 20.29
N ILE A 11 -10.96 -6.11 20.33
CA ILE A 11 -10.57 -5.32 19.15
C ILE A 11 -9.23 -5.78 18.59
N LEU A 12 -8.22 -6.03 19.44
CA LEU A 12 -6.92 -6.56 19.01
C LEU A 12 -7.04 -7.96 18.39
N VAL A 13 -7.85 -8.82 18.97
CA VAL A 13 -8.13 -10.17 18.41
C VAL A 13 -8.86 -10.06 17.08
N THR A 14 -9.83 -9.14 16.95
CA THR A 14 -10.57 -8.96 15.70
C THR A 14 -9.68 -8.42 14.58
N ILE A 15 -8.79 -7.47 14.87
CA ILE A 15 -7.80 -6.95 13.91
C ILE A 15 -6.82 -8.05 13.51
N SER A 16 -6.36 -8.88 14.46
CA SER A 16 -5.48 -10.02 14.19
C SER A 16 -6.16 -11.09 13.34
N VAL A 17 -7.44 -11.37 13.56
CA VAL A 17 -8.22 -12.34 12.78
C VAL A 17 -8.51 -11.81 11.37
N ILE A 18 -8.78 -10.51 11.22
CA ILE A 18 -8.97 -9.89 9.90
C ILE A 18 -7.65 -9.93 9.09
N ALA A 19 -6.50 -9.71 9.73
CA ALA A 19 -5.19 -9.83 9.09
C ALA A 19 -4.87 -11.27 8.63
N LEU A 20 -5.41 -12.29 9.31
CA LEU A 20 -5.26 -13.71 8.94
C LEU A 20 -6.24 -14.16 7.84
N LEU A 21 -7.32 -13.40 7.60
CA LEU A 21 -8.33 -13.73 6.58
C LEU A 21 -8.03 -13.12 5.21
N VAL A 22 -7.00 -12.28 5.09
CA VAL A 22 -6.54 -11.77 3.79
C VAL A 22 -5.82 -12.92 3.07
N PRO A 23 -6.34 -13.42 1.94
CA PRO A 23 -5.66 -14.49 1.20
C PRO A 23 -4.37 -13.94 0.60
N VAL A 24 -3.24 -14.33 1.18
CA VAL A 24 -1.92 -14.13 0.54
C VAL A 24 -1.84 -15.14 -0.59
N ARG A 25 -1.96 -14.67 -1.82
CA ARG A 25 -1.87 -15.51 -3.01
C ARG A 25 -0.45 -15.46 -3.53
N ALA A 26 0.18 -16.62 -3.61
CA ALA A 26 1.45 -16.78 -4.30
C ALA A 26 1.17 -17.07 -5.78
N GLU A 27 1.68 -16.26 -6.67
CA GLU A 27 1.56 -16.45 -8.12
C GLU A 27 2.94 -16.54 -8.75
N LYS A 28 3.09 -17.50 -9.68
CA LYS A 28 4.36 -17.82 -10.29
C LYS A 28 4.73 -16.78 -11.34
N ASN A 29 5.81 -16.06 -11.13
CA ASN A 29 6.36 -15.14 -12.13
C ASN A 29 6.82 -15.97 -13.35
N HIS A 30 6.15 -15.77 -14.48
CA HIS A 30 6.56 -16.31 -15.75
C HIS A 30 7.67 -15.42 -16.34
N ASN A 31 8.90 -15.63 -15.91
CA ASN A 31 10.04 -15.09 -16.63
C ASN A 31 10.19 -15.85 -17.93
N THR A 32 9.85 -15.22 -19.03
CA THR A 32 10.15 -15.71 -20.38
C THR A 32 11.66 -15.61 -20.57
N GLN A 33 12.35 -16.73 -20.35
CA GLN A 33 13.73 -16.88 -20.80
C GLN A 33 13.71 -17.01 -22.34
N ASN A 34 14.15 -15.99 -23.01
CA ASN A 34 14.54 -16.08 -24.41
C ASN A 34 15.89 -16.82 -24.48
N ASN A 35 15.81 -18.10 -24.78
CA ASN A 35 16.99 -18.88 -25.17
C ASN A 35 17.42 -18.40 -26.57
N HIS A 36 18.51 -17.68 -26.65
CA HIS A 36 19.35 -17.63 -27.85
C HIS A 36 20.67 -18.32 -27.54
N GLU A 37 20.77 -19.57 -28.01
CA GLU A 37 22.07 -20.23 -28.21
C GLU A 37 22.84 -19.48 -29.31
N SER A 38 23.95 -18.86 -28.98
CA SER A 38 25.03 -18.57 -29.91
C SER A 38 26.37 -18.82 -29.22
N LEU A 39 27.08 -19.81 -29.73
CA LEU A 39 28.45 -20.12 -29.38
C LEU A 39 29.36 -18.96 -29.85
N GLY A 40 29.96 -18.29 -28.93
CA GLY A 40 30.99 -17.29 -29.12
C GLY A 40 31.56 -16.92 -27.75
N GLU A 41 32.88 -16.91 -27.59
CA GLU A 41 33.58 -16.47 -26.37
C GLU A 41 33.16 -15.03 -26.05
N GLU A 42 32.16 -14.89 -25.23
CA GLU A 42 31.67 -13.58 -24.77
C GLU A 42 32.27 -13.32 -23.38
N LEU A 43 33.08 -12.27 -23.32
CA LEU A 43 33.47 -11.66 -22.06
C LEU A 43 32.19 -11.46 -21.25
N VAL A 44 32.04 -12.18 -20.14
CA VAL A 44 30.92 -12.03 -19.22
C VAL A 44 31.05 -10.63 -18.64
N GLU A 45 30.44 -9.65 -19.31
CA GLU A 45 30.22 -8.34 -18.76
C GLU A 45 29.28 -8.56 -17.57
N VAL A 46 29.84 -8.54 -16.37
CA VAL A 46 29.06 -8.63 -15.13
C VAL A 46 28.15 -7.42 -15.13
N GLU A 47 26.90 -7.64 -15.57
CA GLU A 47 25.89 -6.60 -15.59
C GLU A 47 25.80 -6.00 -14.20
N LYS A 48 26.24 -4.75 -14.09
CA LYS A 48 26.30 -4.05 -12.81
C LYS A 48 24.87 -3.95 -12.27
N TYR A 49 24.62 -4.64 -11.16
CA TYR A 49 23.31 -4.60 -10.51
C TYR A 49 22.80 -3.16 -10.36
N ASN A 50 21.66 -2.86 -10.99
CA ASN A 50 20.98 -1.58 -10.89
C ASN A 50 19.87 -1.66 -9.85
N PRO A 51 20.04 -1.04 -8.66
CA PRO A 51 19.02 -1.09 -7.61
C PRO A 51 17.82 -0.14 -7.88
N ILE A 52 17.94 0.78 -8.85
CA ILE A 52 16.93 1.82 -9.07
C ILE A 52 15.54 1.26 -9.36
N PRO A 53 15.35 0.27 -10.26
CA PRO A 53 14.03 -0.28 -10.53
C PRO A 53 13.39 -0.89 -9.27
N VAL A 54 14.19 -1.59 -8.45
CA VAL A 54 13.71 -2.21 -7.20
C VAL A 54 13.26 -1.14 -6.21
N ILE A 55 14.09 -0.10 -6.01
CA ILE A 55 13.75 1.01 -5.12
C ILE A 55 12.47 1.71 -5.61
N MET A 56 12.39 2.03 -6.90
CA MET A 56 11.22 2.70 -7.48
C MET A 56 9.95 1.87 -7.31
N HIS A 57 10.01 0.55 -7.51
CA HIS A 57 8.88 -0.35 -7.28
C HIS A 57 8.40 -0.32 -5.81
N HIS A 58 9.32 -0.25 -4.85
CA HIS A 58 8.97 -0.21 -3.43
C HIS A 58 8.43 1.14 -2.96
N ILE A 59 8.89 2.27 -3.51
CA ILE A 59 8.42 3.59 -3.11
C ILE A 59 7.21 4.09 -3.92
N ALA A 60 7.01 3.60 -5.14
CA ALA A 60 5.85 3.95 -5.96
C ALA A 60 4.55 3.54 -5.27
N ASP A 61 3.52 4.35 -5.45
CA ASP A 61 2.18 3.99 -4.99
C ASP A 61 1.61 2.87 -5.87
N ALA A 62 0.91 1.93 -5.25
CA ALA A 62 0.39 0.74 -5.92
C ALA A 62 -0.95 0.30 -5.33
N HIS A 63 -1.77 -0.38 -6.16
CA HIS A 63 -3.04 -0.99 -5.77
C HIS A 63 -2.86 -2.35 -5.07
N GLU A 64 -1.63 -2.74 -4.79
CA GLU A 64 -1.28 -3.93 -4.04
C GLU A 64 -0.10 -3.65 -3.11
N TRP A 65 -0.04 -4.33 -1.98
CA TRP A 65 1.09 -4.21 -1.07
C TRP A 65 1.97 -5.43 -1.21
N HIS A 66 3.02 -5.31 -2.02
CA HIS A 66 4.06 -6.32 -2.13
C HIS A 66 4.84 -6.40 -0.81
N LEU A 67 4.95 -7.59 -0.25
CA LEU A 67 5.65 -7.83 1.02
C LEU A 67 7.07 -8.34 0.78
N PHE A 68 7.19 -9.46 0.06
CA PHE A 68 8.46 -10.10 -0.26
C PHE A 68 8.27 -11.14 -1.38
N ASP A 69 9.39 -11.54 -1.98
CA ASP A 69 9.47 -12.66 -2.91
C ASP A 69 10.10 -13.84 -2.21
N TYR A 70 9.51 -15.03 -2.36
CA TYR A 70 10.05 -16.26 -1.83
C TYR A 70 9.86 -17.39 -2.86
N ASP A 71 10.94 -18.10 -3.18
CA ASP A 71 10.96 -19.20 -4.16
C ASP A 71 10.33 -18.84 -5.52
N GLY A 72 10.61 -17.62 -6.02
CA GLY A 72 10.08 -17.11 -7.29
C GLY A 72 8.59 -16.73 -7.25
N HIS A 73 7.99 -16.69 -6.07
CA HIS A 73 6.61 -16.26 -5.86
C HIS A 73 6.55 -14.91 -5.14
N ALA A 74 5.77 -13.97 -5.68
CA ALA A 74 5.50 -12.69 -5.06
C ALA A 74 4.37 -12.83 -4.03
N TYR A 75 4.66 -12.44 -2.78
CA TYR A 75 3.67 -12.38 -1.71
C TYR A 75 3.18 -10.96 -1.56
N SER A 76 1.94 -10.72 -1.98
CA SER A 76 1.31 -9.41 -1.97
C SER A 76 -0.05 -9.45 -1.29
N ILE A 77 -0.40 -8.35 -0.61
CA ILE A 77 -1.73 -8.12 -0.08
C ILE A 77 -2.52 -7.34 -1.14
N PRO A 78 -3.58 -7.93 -1.73
CA PRO A 78 -4.43 -7.24 -2.68
C PRO A 78 -5.23 -6.15 -1.96
N LEU A 79 -5.29 -4.96 -2.54
CA LEU A 79 -6.04 -3.83 -2.00
C LEU A 79 -7.34 -3.60 -2.78
N PRO A 80 -8.37 -3.02 -2.14
CA PRO A 80 -9.63 -2.74 -2.79
C PRO A 80 -9.48 -1.62 -3.82
N ILE A 81 -9.90 -1.89 -5.03
CA ILE A 81 -10.03 -0.94 -6.12
C ILE A 81 -11.45 -0.40 -6.11
N ILE A 82 -11.59 0.91 -6.18
CA ILE A 82 -12.85 1.64 -6.16
C ILE A 82 -12.78 2.67 -7.28
N LEU A 83 -13.52 2.44 -8.35
CA LEU A 83 -13.54 3.29 -9.54
C LEU A 83 -14.89 3.96 -9.71
N TRP A 84 -14.88 5.26 -9.93
CA TRP A 84 -16.08 5.98 -10.34
C TRP A 84 -16.07 6.12 -11.86
N THR A 85 -16.98 5.39 -12.51
CA THR A 85 -17.16 5.35 -13.95
C THR A 85 -18.42 6.10 -14.36
N ASP A 86 -18.66 6.30 -15.64
CA ASP A 86 -19.89 6.87 -16.16
C ASP A 86 -21.13 6.02 -15.85
N ASN A 87 -20.93 4.70 -15.63
CA ASN A 87 -21.99 3.75 -15.27
C ASN A 87 -22.20 3.64 -13.74
N GLY A 88 -21.41 4.35 -12.92
CA GLY A 88 -21.47 4.32 -11.48
C GLY A 88 -20.20 3.80 -10.81
N LEU A 89 -20.32 3.37 -9.56
CA LEU A 89 -19.22 2.90 -8.74
C LEU A 89 -18.96 1.42 -8.99
N VAL A 90 -17.73 1.09 -9.42
CA VAL A 90 -17.27 -0.29 -9.64
C VAL A 90 -16.22 -0.63 -8.60
N THR A 91 -16.35 -1.78 -7.92
CA THR A 91 -15.43 -2.20 -6.87
C THR A 91 -14.97 -3.64 -7.06
N PHE A 92 -13.66 -3.88 -6.89
CA PHE A 92 -13.06 -5.23 -6.93
C PHE A 92 -11.69 -5.22 -6.25
N LEU A 93 -11.04 -6.37 -6.13
CA LEU A 93 -9.70 -6.48 -5.55
C LEU A 93 -8.64 -6.40 -6.64
N SER A 94 -7.48 -5.82 -6.32
CA SER A 94 -6.35 -5.70 -7.24
C SER A 94 -5.80 -7.04 -7.72
N SER A 95 -6.04 -8.13 -6.97
CA SER A 95 -5.70 -9.49 -7.40
C SER A 95 -6.33 -9.91 -8.73
N ALA A 96 -7.40 -9.23 -9.15
CA ALA A 96 -8.01 -9.49 -10.46
C ALA A 96 -7.08 -9.17 -11.63
N PHE A 97 -6.09 -8.29 -11.45
CA PHE A 97 -5.10 -7.97 -12.48
C PHE A 97 -3.93 -8.95 -12.53
N HIS A 98 -3.85 -9.96 -11.64
CA HIS A 98 -2.78 -10.97 -11.63
C HIS A 98 -1.36 -10.38 -11.67
N HIS A 99 -1.13 -9.28 -10.93
CA HIS A 99 0.12 -8.50 -10.91
C HIS A 99 0.52 -7.87 -12.25
N ASP A 100 -0.35 -7.94 -13.28
CA ASP A 100 -0.09 -7.26 -14.54
C ASP A 100 -0.09 -5.74 -14.36
N ASP A 101 0.92 -5.08 -14.91
CA ASP A 101 1.08 -3.63 -14.92
C ASP A 101 1.45 -3.10 -16.33
N ALA A 102 1.36 -3.99 -17.31
CA ALA A 102 1.64 -3.70 -18.72
C ALA A 102 0.35 -3.54 -19.56
N GLY A 103 -0.82 -3.76 -18.97
CA GLY A 103 -2.11 -3.68 -19.66
C GLY A 103 -2.44 -4.90 -20.53
N ILE A 104 -1.81 -6.03 -20.27
CA ILE A 104 -2.02 -7.28 -20.99
C ILE A 104 -3.29 -7.97 -20.48
N HIS A 105 -3.47 -7.97 -19.14
CA HIS A 105 -4.60 -8.62 -18.50
C HIS A 105 -5.80 -7.68 -18.40
N VAL A 106 -6.89 -8.08 -19.04
CA VAL A 106 -8.16 -7.33 -19.02
C VAL A 106 -9.07 -7.90 -17.95
N VAL A 107 -9.57 -7.04 -17.06
CA VAL A 107 -10.51 -7.38 -16.00
C VAL A 107 -11.90 -6.89 -16.39
N GLU A 108 -12.84 -7.81 -16.58
CA GLU A 108 -14.24 -7.48 -16.81
C GLU A 108 -14.99 -7.37 -15.48
N LYS A 109 -15.62 -6.21 -15.23
CA LYS A 109 -16.49 -5.95 -14.08
C LYS A 109 -17.69 -5.10 -14.52
N GLU A 110 -18.89 -5.56 -14.16
CA GLU A 110 -20.15 -4.85 -14.44
C GLU A 110 -20.33 -4.49 -15.93
N GLY A 111 -19.83 -5.34 -16.84
CA GLY A 111 -19.89 -5.11 -18.28
C GLY A 111 -18.90 -4.09 -18.81
N LEU A 112 -17.95 -3.65 -17.98
CA LEU A 112 -16.85 -2.76 -18.34
C LEU A 112 -15.52 -3.52 -18.27
N ASN A 113 -14.60 -3.18 -19.16
CA ASN A 113 -13.28 -3.77 -19.26
C ASN A 113 -12.22 -2.80 -18.70
N PHE A 114 -11.39 -3.29 -17.80
CA PHE A 114 -10.32 -2.50 -17.16
C PHE A 114 -8.97 -3.13 -17.41
N VAL A 115 -7.95 -2.29 -17.56
CA VAL A 115 -6.53 -2.68 -17.63
C VAL A 115 -5.72 -1.81 -16.67
N LYS A 116 -4.64 -2.38 -16.12
CA LYS A 116 -3.70 -1.65 -15.29
C LYS A 116 -2.40 -1.42 -16.05
N ILE A 117 -1.93 -0.18 -16.12
CA ILE A 117 -0.73 0.22 -16.85
C ILE A 117 0.05 1.22 -16.00
N HIS A 118 1.29 0.87 -15.65
CA HIS A 118 2.19 1.70 -14.83
C HIS A 118 1.51 2.22 -13.55
N GLY A 119 0.86 1.31 -12.81
CA GLY A 119 0.16 1.62 -11.57
C GLY A 119 -1.15 2.39 -11.71
N LYS A 120 -1.62 2.67 -12.93
CA LYS A 120 -2.86 3.39 -13.21
C LYS A 120 -3.89 2.47 -13.85
N ILE A 121 -5.16 2.66 -13.49
CA ILE A 121 -6.25 1.86 -14.03
C ILE A 121 -6.95 2.66 -15.13
N TYR A 122 -7.18 1.99 -16.25
CA TYR A 122 -7.86 2.51 -17.41
C TYR A 122 -9.09 1.66 -17.71
N GLN A 123 -10.17 2.32 -18.09
CA GLN A 123 -11.38 1.69 -18.61
C GLN A 123 -11.29 1.69 -20.13
N LEU A 124 -11.33 0.51 -20.74
CA LEU A 124 -11.36 0.35 -22.20
C LEU A 124 -12.68 0.85 -22.78
N GLU A 125 -12.64 1.29 -24.02
CA GLU A 125 -13.84 1.63 -24.80
C GLU A 125 -14.77 0.43 -24.90
N GLN A 126 -16.05 0.70 -25.11
CA GLN A 126 -17.07 -0.32 -25.17
C GLN A 126 -16.79 -1.33 -26.31
N GLY A 127 -16.70 -2.60 -25.95
CA GLY A 127 -16.38 -3.68 -26.88
C GLY A 127 -14.89 -3.93 -27.12
N ALA A 128 -14.00 -3.10 -26.58
CA ALA A 128 -12.57 -3.35 -26.65
C ALA A 128 -12.15 -4.44 -25.67
N THR A 129 -11.43 -5.44 -26.18
CA THR A 129 -10.93 -6.59 -25.42
C THR A 129 -9.43 -6.51 -25.14
N GLN A 130 -8.74 -5.49 -25.65
CA GLN A 130 -7.31 -5.29 -25.50
C GLN A 130 -6.98 -3.80 -25.49
N ALA A 131 -5.90 -3.45 -24.76
CA ALA A 131 -5.33 -2.12 -24.81
C ALA A 131 -4.59 -1.91 -26.15
N VAL A 132 -4.81 -0.76 -26.79
CA VAL A 132 -4.11 -0.36 -28.02
C VAL A 132 -3.19 0.81 -27.70
N PHE A 133 -1.93 0.68 -28.08
CA PHE A 133 -0.91 1.69 -27.81
C PHE A 133 -0.48 2.38 -29.11
N ASN A 134 -0.18 3.66 -29.05
CA ASN A 134 0.45 4.40 -30.14
C ASN A 134 1.99 4.20 -30.12
N GLU A 135 2.70 4.85 -31.07
CA GLU A 135 4.16 4.78 -31.18
C GLU A 135 4.89 5.31 -29.93
N ASP A 136 4.25 6.21 -29.18
CA ASP A 136 4.75 6.80 -27.93
C ASP A 136 4.39 5.96 -26.68
N HIS A 137 3.90 4.74 -26.84
CA HIS A 137 3.43 3.84 -25.79
C HIS A 137 2.29 4.41 -24.92
N HIS A 138 1.49 5.34 -25.46
CA HIS A 138 0.27 5.81 -24.82
C HIS A 138 -0.94 4.98 -25.27
N ILE A 139 -1.80 4.63 -24.31
CA ILE A 139 -3.05 3.93 -24.62
C ILE A 139 -4.01 4.88 -25.36
N THR A 140 -4.62 4.39 -26.46
CA THR A 140 -5.46 5.20 -27.36
C THR A 140 -6.95 4.86 -27.28
N ASN A 141 -7.30 3.64 -26.83
CA ASN A 141 -8.66 3.13 -26.80
C ASN A 141 -9.19 2.97 -25.36
N ALA A 142 -8.77 3.84 -24.46
CA ALA A 142 -9.22 3.80 -23.09
C ALA A 142 -9.31 5.18 -22.46
N SER A 143 -10.21 5.32 -21.50
CA SER A 143 -10.35 6.50 -20.65
C SER A 143 -9.88 6.20 -19.23
N ARG A 144 -9.52 7.23 -18.47
CA ARG A 144 -9.13 7.07 -17.07
C ARG A 144 -10.31 7.43 -16.17
N PRO A 145 -10.93 6.46 -15.48
CA PRO A 145 -11.98 6.72 -14.50
C PRO A 145 -11.41 7.46 -13.29
N VAL A 146 -12.27 8.05 -12.47
CA VAL A 146 -11.85 8.61 -11.19
C VAL A 146 -11.51 7.46 -10.25
N ASP A 147 -10.27 7.38 -9.84
CA ASP A 147 -9.74 6.34 -8.98
C ASP A 147 -9.80 6.77 -7.51
N LEU A 148 -10.65 6.11 -6.73
CA LEU A 148 -10.85 6.29 -5.30
C LEU A 148 -10.30 5.09 -4.50
N SER A 149 -9.48 4.26 -5.13
CA SER A 149 -8.95 3.03 -4.55
C SER A 149 -8.12 3.28 -3.30
N ILE A 150 -8.11 2.29 -2.42
CA ILE A 150 -7.19 2.29 -1.28
C ILE A 150 -5.86 1.75 -1.76
N THR A 151 -4.93 2.66 -2.01
CA THR A 151 -3.56 2.32 -2.41
C THR A 151 -2.69 1.96 -1.21
N LYS A 152 -1.52 1.41 -1.48
CA LYS A 152 -0.50 1.08 -0.47
C LYS A 152 -0.17 2.27 0.43
N ASN A 153 -0.02 3.47 -0.16
CA ASN A 153 0.32 4.67 0.60
C ASN A 153 -0.84 5.14 1.49
N ILE A 154 -2.07 5.08 0.99
CA ILE A 154 -3.26 5.38 1.80
C ILE A 154 -3.38 4.41 2.97
N LEU A 155 -3.22 3.10 2.71
CA LEU A 155 -3.29 2.08 3.76
C LEU A 155 -2.20 2.28 4.83
N SER A 156 -0.95 2.52 4.42
CA SER A 156 0.16 2.75 5.34
C SER A 156 -0.04 4.03 6.17
N MET A 157 -0.59 5.09 5.55
CA MET A 157 -0.96 6.33 6.26
C MET A 157 -2.05 6.06 7.31
N LEU A 158 -3.11 5.35 6.96
CA LEU A 158 -4.18 4.99 7.90
C LEU A 158 -3.66 4.14 9.07
N MET A 159 -2.81 3.14 8.78
CA MET A 159 -2.16 2.34 9.81
C MET A 159 -1.30 3.20 10.74
N SER A 160 -0.52 4.11 10.19
CA SER A 160 0.31 5.03 10.98
C SER A 160 -0.54 5.91 11.90
N VAL A 161 -1.64 6.46 11.39
CA VAL A 161 -2.58 7.26 12.20
C VAL A 161 -3.18 6.42 13.34
N ILE A 162 -3.61 5.19 13.05
CA ILE A 162 -4.17 4.29 14.07
C ILE A 162 -3.13 3.97 15.15
N ILE A 163 -1.88 3.67 14.76
CA ILE A 163 -0.78 3.39 15.70
C ILE A 163 -0.50 4.62 16.57
N ILE A 164 -0.39 5.80 15.96
CA ILE A 164 -0.14 7.05 16.68
C ILE A 164 -1.26 7.32 17.69
N LEU A 165 -2.53 7.27 17.26
CA LEU A 165 -3.67 7.45 18.14
C LEU A 165 -3.65 6.45 19.31
N PHE A 166 -3.41 5.18 19.03
CA PHE A 166 -3.33 4.15 20.07
C PHE A 166 -2.23 4.46 21.10
N VAL A 167 -1.05 4.83 20.63
CA VAL A 167 0.11 5.13 21.48
C VAL A 167 -0.16 6.38 22.34
N PHE A 168 -0.67 7.46 21.74
CA PHE A 168 -0.97 8.70 22.48
C PHE A 168 -2.14 8.53 23.45
N LEU A 169 -3.22 7.86 23.05
CA LEU A 169 -4.35 7.59 23.96
C LEU A 169 -3.93 6.72 25.14
N LYS A 170 -3.07 5.73 24.91
CA LYS A 170 -2.53 4.88 25.98
C LYS A 170 -1.64 5.68 26.94
N THR A 171 -0.82 6.57 26.42
CA THR A 171 0.02 7.46 27.21
C THR A 171 -0.83 8.46 28.01
N ALA A 172 -1.82 9.10 27.42
CA ALA A 172 -2.74 9.98 28.09
C ALA A 172 -3.51 9.28 29.23
N SER A 173 -3.98 8.06 28.97
CA SER A 173 -4.64 7.23 30.01
C SER A 173 -3.70 6.87 31.16
N TYR A 174 -2.41 6.66 30.88
CA TYR A 174 -1.42 6.40 31.92
C TYR A 174 -1.29 7.59 32.88
N TYR A 175 -1.10 8.81 32.36
CA TYR A 175 -0.98 10.01 33.17
C TYR A 175 -2.27 10.40 33.87
N SER A 176 -3.42 10.19 33.24
CA SER A 176 -4.73 10.42 33.87
C SER A 176 -4.97 9.55 35.09
N LYS A 177 -4.42 8.33 35.11
CA LYS A 177 -4.59 7.38 36.23
C LYS A 177 -3.55 7.52 37.34
N ASN A 178 -2.31 7.85 36.97
CA ASN A 178 -1.19 7.84 37.90
C ASN A 178 -0.72 9.23 38.31
N GLY A 179 -1.25 10.29 37.70
CA GLY A 179 -0.80 11.67 37.91
C GLY A 179 0.59 11.94 37.32
N ALA A 180 1.26 12.97 37.82
CA ALA A 180 2.60 13.37 37.39
C ALA A 180 3.68 12.49 38.03
N VAL A 181 3.79 11.24 37.58
CA VAL A 181 4.79 10.28 38.01
C VAL A 181 5.71 9.93 36.85
N ALA A 182 6.93 9.44 37.18
CA ALA A 182 7.86 9.01 36.15
C ALA A 182 7.24 7.93 35.25
N PRO A 183 7.23 8.15 33.93
CA PRO A 183 6.56 7.26 33.00
C PRO A 183 7.28 5.92 32.88
N LYS A 184 6.52 4.89 32.48
CA LYS A 184 7.04 3.55 32.23
C LYS A 184 6.59 3.05 30.87
N GLY A 185 7.40 2.22 30.21
CA GLY A 185 7.08 1.61 28.93
C GLY A 185 6.98 2.63 27.80
N ILE A 186 5.93 2.59 26.99
CA ILE A 186 5.73 3.48 25.82
C ILE A 186 5.70 4.95 26.22
N ALA A 187 5.10 5.29 27.34
CA ALA A 187 5.05 6.67 27.85
C ALA A 187 6.46 7.24 28.10
N SER A 188 7.40 6.43 28.64
CA SER A 188 8.79 6.82 28.86
C SER A 188 9.54 7.13 27.55
N PHE A 189 9.20 6.46 26.46
CA PHE A 189 9.78 6.74 25.15
C PHE A 189 9.24 8.04 24.54
N LEU A 190 7.96 8.34 24.75
CA LEU A 190 7.32 9.55 24.20
C LEU A 190 7.61 10.81 25.03
N GLU A 191 7.84 10.70 26.33
CA GLU A 191 8.00 11.85 27.22
C GLU A 191 9.09 12.82 26.74
N PRO A 192 10.31 12.41 26.37
CA PRO A 192 11.33 13.33 25.87
C PRO A 192 10.88 14.13 24.66
N ILE A 193 10.15 13.48 23.74
CA ILE A 193 9.63 14.13 22.53
C ILE A 193 8.55 15.15 22.88
N ILE A 194 7.62 14.79 23.77
CA ILE A 194 6.55 15.69 24.23
C ILE A 194 7.13 16.89 24.98
N VAL A 195 8.10 16.67 25.87
CA VAL A 195 8.77 17.73 26.61
C VAL A 195 9.53 18.66 25.67
N PHE A 196 10.30 18.12 24.73
CA PHE A 196 10.99 18.90 23.71
C PHE A 196 10.02 19.80 22.90
N VAL A 197 8.94 19.21 22.38
CA VAL A 197 7.95 19.98 21.59
C VAL A 197 7.29 21.06 22.45
N ARG A 198 6.96 20.74 23.71
CA ARG A 198 6.33 21.70 24.63
C ARG A 198 7.26 22.85 25.02
N ASP A 199 8.47 22.52 25.48
CA ASP A 199 9.37 23.47 26.11
C ASP A 199 10.24 24.23 25.10
N ASP A 200 10.79 23.53 24.09
CA ASP A 200 11.72 24.11 23.13
C ASP A 200 11.01 24.69 21.87
N ILE A 201 9.81 24.19 21.55
CA ILE A 201 9.10 24.67 20.36
C ILE A 201 7.89 25.52 20.77
N ALA A 202 6.94 24.95 21.53
CA ALA A 202 5.67 25.62 21.78
C ALA A 202 5.82 26.85 22.71
N LYS A 203 6.50 26.71 23.84
CA LYS A 203 6.68 27.81 24.79
C LYS A 203 7.45 28.98 24.20
N ILE A 204 8.51 28.72 23.41
CA ILE A 204 9.31 29.76 22.80
C ILE A 204 8.52 30.54 21.75
N ASN A 205 7.66 29.86 20.96
CA ASN A 205 6.95 30.49 19.85
C ASN A 205 5.57 31.05 20.24
N ILE A 206 4.92 30.50 21.26
CA ILE A 206 3.54 30.89 21.66
C ILE A 206 3.56 31.73 22.94
N GLY A 207 4.61 31.61 23.76
CA GLY A 207 4.73 32.24 25.08
C GLY A 207 4.15 31.39 26.21
N GLU A 208 4.62 31.65 27.45
CA GLU A 208 4.25 30.87 28.65
C GLU A 208 2.84 31.12 29.18
N GLN A 209 2.12 32.15 28.67
CA GLN A 209 0.88 32.66 29.26
C GLN A 209 -0.40 32.30 28.50
N LYS A 210 -0.40 31.14 27.83
CA LYS A 210 -1.69 30.72 27.22
C LYS A 210 -1.99 29.26 27.44
#